data_eb8a19bc94ded9bdf6bfae21175a0e22
#
_entry.id   eb8a19bc94ded9bdf6bfae21175a0e22
#
_cell.length_a   1.000
_cell.length_b   1.000
_cell.length_c   1.000
_cell.angle_alpha   90.00
_cell.angle_beta   90.00
_cell.angle_gamma   90.00
#
_symmetry.space_group_name_H-M   'P 1'
#
loop_
_entity.id
_entity.type
_entity.pdbx_description
1 polymer ?
#
loop_
_entity_poly.entity_id
_entity_poly.type
_entity_poly.pdbx_seq_one_letter_code
_entity_poly.pdbx_strand_id
1 'polypeptide(L)'
;LYGAYRPCYTPKTPGEVWGEIGDGHIPPAAIRDFVQERLKTGHASPLEQVVFWFGISGVSRALSHQFVRHRIGISFEQQSQRYVRYKEERLEYVMPKSWEKAGAAAEYDRLMREITRVYRSALERGIPAEDARFVLPNATPTNFQVMVNFTELLHIADLRLCWRAQWEIRHMVALMRREVMKAVPEIGGFLQPKCGDRRMGYCDEPAKEWEACPLGKVRPHKEQILQVFREYRAGNLVPLSEEHIRTVED
;
A
#
# COMPACT_ATOMS: atom_id res chain seq x y z
N LEU A 1 -8.72 15.70 -7.37
CA LEU A 1 -7.55 15.82 -8.27
C LEU A 1 -7.53 17.14 -9.01
N TYR A 2 -8.57 17.48 -9.80
CA TYR A 2 -8.60 18.74 -10.57
C TYR A 2 -8.36 19.96 -9.69
N GLY A 3 -9.12 20.11 -8.59
CA GLY A 3 -8.98 21.22 -7.66
C GLY A 3 -7.61 21.30 -6.97
N ALA A 4 -6.93 20.16 -6.80
CA ALA A 4 -5.57 20.12 -6.24
C ALA A 4 -4.51 20.63 -7.24
N TYR A 5 -4.67 20.30 -8.54
CA TYR A 5 -3.74 20.73 -9.58
C TYR A 5 -4.01 22.15 -10.10
N ARG A 6 -5.28 22.54 -10.22
CA ARG A 6 -5.70 23.73 -10.97
C ARG A 6 -5.09 25.03 -10.46
N PRO A 7 -4.90 25.27 -9.14
CA PRO A 7 -4.30 26.50 -8.64
C PRO A 7 -2.90 26.79 -9.20
N CYS A 8 -2.14 25.77 -9.55
CA CYS A 8 -0.81 25.95 -10.15
C CYS A 8 -0.84 26.38 -11.63
N TYR A 9 -2.01 26.36 -12.28
CA TYR A 9 -2.17 26.55 -13.72
C TYR A 9 -3.26 27.57 -14.09
N THR A 10 -3.66 28.42 -13.15
CA THR A 10 -4.70 29.44 -13.37
C THR A 10 -4.42 30.66 -12.50
N PRO A 11 -4.74 31.87 -12.95
CA PRO A 11 -4.73 33.06 -12.10
C PRO A 11 -5.95 33.16 -11.19
N LYS A 12 -6.94 32.28 -11.33
CA LYS A 12 -8.17 32.24 -10.51
C LYS A 12 -7.87 31.84 -9.07
N THR A 13 -8.63 32.43 -8.16
CA THR A 13 -8.60 32.02 -6.75
C THR A 13 -9.12 30.60 -6.57
N PRO A 14 -8.75 29.91 -5.49
CA PRO A 14 -9.31 28.58 -5.18
C PRO A 14 -10.84 28.57 -5.10
N GLY A 15 -11.46 29.64 -4.57
CA GLY A 15 -12.92 29.78 -4.50
C GLY A 15 -13.58 29.80 -5.87
N GLU A 16 -13.02 30.55 -6.84
CA GLU A 16 -13.52 30.58 -8.22
C GLU A 16 -13.37 29.20 -8.90
N VAL A 17 -12.25 28.53 -8.69
CA VAL A 17 -12.03 27.16 -9.23
C VAL A 17 -13.07 26.18 -8.69
N TRP A 18 -13.32 26.20 -7.39
CA TRP A 18 -14.31 25.32 -6.77
C TRP A 18 -15.74 25.66 -7.16
N GLY A 19 -16.05 26.95 -7.34
CA GLY A 19 -17.35 27.43 -7.88
C GLY A 19 -17.61 26.88 -9.28
N GLU A 20 -16.65 27.01 -10.19
CA GLU A 20 -16.76 26.46 -11.57
C GLU A 20 -16.96 24.94 -11.62
N ILE A 21 -16.33 24.19 -10.70
CA ILE A 21 -16.55 22.75 -10.57
C ILE A 21 -17.97 22.46 -10.07
N GLY A 22 -18.41 23.15 -9.00
CA GLY A 22 -19.70 22.94 -8.36
C GLY A 22 -20.87 23.32 -9.26
N ASP A 23 -20.74 24.38 -10.03
CA ASP A 23 -21.76 24.86 -10.98
C ASP A 23 -21.80 24.07 -12.29
N GLY A 24 -20.90 23.07 -12.45
CA GLY A 24 -20.82 22.24 -13.65
C GLY A 24 -20.36 22.97 -14.92
N HIS A 25 -19.73 24.14 -14.77
CA HIS A 25 -19.24 24.94 -15.91
C HIS A 25 -18.08 24.25 -16.64
N ILE A 26 -17.40 23.30 -15.99
CA ILE A 26 -16.30 22.54 -16.59
C ILE A 26 -16.79 21.13 -16.93
N PRO A 27 -16.81 20.77 -18.21
CA PRO A 27 -17.23 19.42 -18.61
C PRO A 27 -16.36 18.33 -17.95
N PRO A 28 -16.93 17.19 -17.52
CA PRO A 28 -16.16 16.09 -16.93
C PRO A 28 -15.01 15.59 -17.80
N ALA A 29 -15.16 15.62 -19.13
CA ALA A 29 -14.09 15.26 -20.06
C ALA A 29 -12.89 16.22 -19.93
N ALA A 30 -13.11 17.52 -19.90
CA ALA A 30 -12.05 18.52 -19.74
C ALA A 30 -11.33 18.39 -18.39
N ILE A 31 -12.05 18.02 -17.33
CA ILE A 31 -11.45 17.71 -16.02
C ILE A 31 -10.52 16.49 -16.13
N ARG A 32 -10.98 15.42 -16.77
CA ARG A 32 -10.18 14.20 -16.94
C ARG A 32 -8.93 14.46 -17.79
N ASP A 33 -9.09 15.12 -18.92
CA ASP A 33 -7.99 15.42 -19.84
C ASP A 33 -6.91 16.28 -19.16
N PHE A 34 -7.32 17.33 -18.46
CA PHE A 34 -6.41 18.19 -17.69
C PHE A 34 -5.65 17.36 -16.62
N VAL A 35 -6.33 16.52 -15.85
CA VAL A 35 -5.70 15.69 -14.81
C VAL A 35 -4.72 14.70 -15.44
N GLN A 36 -5.11 14.03 -16.53
CA GLN A 36 -4.25 13.07 -17.21
C GLN A 36 -2.98 13.72 -17.76
N GLU A 37 -3.08 14.91 -18.33
CA GLU A 37 -1.89 15.66 -18.77
C GLU A 37 -0.96 15.99 -17.60
N ARG A 38 -1.51 16.48 -16.48
CA ARG A 38 -0.69 16.83 -15.30
C ARG A 38 -0.02 15.61 -14.68
N LEU A 39 -0.68 14.46 -14.65
CA LEU A 39 -0.08 13.21 -14.18
C LEU A 39 1.13 12.76 -15.04
N LYS A 40 1.17 13.13 -16.33
CA LYS A 40 2.31 12.84 -17.21
C LYS A 40 3.52 13.75 -16.96
N THR A 41 3.32 14.95 -16.41
CA THR A 41 4.40 15.93 -16.22
C THR A 41 5.33 15.62 -15.03
N GLY A 42 5.00 14.63 -14.19
CA GLY A 42 5.74 14.34 -12.96
C GLY A 42 5.48 15.34 -11.81
N HIS A 43 4.56 16.30 -11.99
CA HIS A 43 4.16 17.25 -10.95
C HIS A 43 3.33 16.55 -9.87
N ALA A 44 3.99 15.98 -8.87
CA ALA A 44 3.37 15.10 -7.88
C ALA A 44 2.86 15.82 -6.62
N SER A 45 3.32 17.04 -6.31
CA SER A 45 2.97 17.73 -5.07
C SER A 45 1.46 17.90 -4.83
N PRO A 46 0.58 18.14 -5.83
CA PRO A 46 -0.86 18.20 -5.60
C PRO A 46 -1.49 16.89 -5.15
N LEU A 47 -0.81 15.76 -5.37
CA LEU A 47 -1.29 14.44 -4.93
C LEU A 47 -1.32 14.30 -3.39
N GLU A 48 -0.57 15.11 -2.65
CA GLU A 48 -0.65 15.17 -1.19
C GLU A 48 -2.01 15.65 -0.68
N GLN A 49 -2.74 16.41 -1.47
CA GLN A 49 -4.07 16.90 -1.13
C GLN A 49 -5.18 15.87 -1.40
N VAL A 50 -4.84 14.78 -2.09
CA VAL A 50 -5.79 13.68 -2.37
C VAL A 50 -5.76 12.71 -1.20
N VAL A 51 -6.86 12.62 -0.47
CA VAL A 51 -6.97 11.83 0.75
C VAL A 51 -7.96 10.69 0.55
N PHE A 52 -7.61 9.52 1.03
CA PHE A 52 -8.45 8.32 1.07
C PHE A 52 -8.74 7.92 2.51
N TRP A 53 -9.95 7.43 2.73
CA TRP A 53 -10.39 6.82 3.99
C TRP A 53 -10.69 5.34 3.75
N PHE A 54 -10.10 4.48 4.56
CA PHE A 54 -10.33 3.04 4.50
C PHE A 54 -10.82 2.53 5.84
N GLY A 55 -11.91 1.75 5.81
CA GLY A 55 -12.29 0.88 6.90
C GLY A 55 -11.65 -0.50 6.69
N ILE A 56 -10.81 -0.93 7.61
CA ILE A 56 -10.07 -2.19 7.56
C ILE A 56 -10.50 -3.06 8.72
N SER A 57 -10.91 -4.30 8.44
CA SER A 57 -11.45 -5.22 9.45
C SER A 57 -10.83 -6.60 9.35
N GLY A 58 -10.75 -7.30 10.51
CA GLY A 58 -10.37 -8.70 10.58
C GLY A 58 -8.88 -8.98 10.31
N VAL A 59 -8.04 -7.96 10.40
CA VAL A 59 -6.58 -8.12 10.26
C VAL A 59 -5.91 -8.38 11.60
N SER A 60 -4.77 -9.07 11.59
CA SER A 60 -4.05 -9.37 12.82
C SER A 60 -3.39 -8.16 13.48
N ARG A 61 -3.19 -8.21 14.79
CA ARG A 61 -2.32 -7.26 15.49
C ARG A 61 -0.90 -7.26 14.93
N ALA A 62 -0.40 -8.40 14.48
CA ALA A 62 0.90 -8.49 13.80
C ALA A 62 0.97 -7.59 12.57
N LEU A 63 -0.09 -7.57 11.75
CA LEU A 63 -0.18 -6.65 10.61
C LEU A 63 -0.22 -5.19 11.07
N SER A 64 -1.08 -4.86 12.06
CA SER A 64 -1.24 -3.48 12.51
C SER A 64 0.07 -2.89 13.03
N HIS A 65 0.89 -3.67 13.75
CA HIS A 65 2.21 -3.25 14.21
C HIS A 65 3.20 -2.92 13.07
N GLN A 66 3.05 -3.57 11.91
CA GLN A 66 3.82 -3.23 10.72
C GLN A 66 3.26 -1.99 10.03
N PHE A 67 1.94 -1.86 9.97
CA PHE A 67 1.28 -0.80 9.22
C PHE A 67 1.40 0.57 9.89
N VAL A 68 1.32 0.66 11.22
CA VAL A 68 1.49 1.91 11.97
C VAL A 68 2.92 2.47 11.95
N ARG A 69 3.87 1.80 11.30
CA ARG A 69 5.20 2.34 11.04
C ARG A 69 5.20 3.38 9.91
N HIS A 70 4.18 3.40 9.08
CA HIS A 70 3.91 4.49 8.15
C HIS A 70 3.35 5.67 8.93
N ARG A 71 3.96 6.87 8.81
CA ARG A 71 3.66 7.98 9.73
C ARG A 71 3.52 9.36 9.07
N ILE A 72 3.80 9.48 7.78
CA ILE A 72 3.76 10.76 7.06
C ILE A 72 2.51 10.77 6.19
N GLY A 73 1.61 11.74 6.40
CA GLY A 73 0.38 11.85 5.61
C GLY A 73 -0.64 10.74 5.87
N ILE A 74 -0.61 10.12 7.05
CA ILE A 74 -1.49 9.02 7.47
C ILE A 74 -1.93 9.18 8.92
N SER A 75 -3.16 8.76 9.22
CA SER A 75 -3.72 8.72 10.57
C SER A 75 -4.47 7.41 10.79
N PHE A 76 -4.46 6.90 12.02
CA PHE A 76 -5.04 5.62 12.40
C PHE A 76 -5.97 5.76 13.59
N GLU A 77 -7.17 5.18 13.48
CA GLU A 77 -8.11 4.98 14.59
C GLU A 77 -8.37 3.49 14.76
N GLN A 78 -7.64 2.88 15.68
CA GLN A 78 -7.66 1.42 15.89
C GLN A 78 -8.52 1.03 17.07
N GLN A 79 -9.30 -0.04 16.92
CA GLN A 79 -10.08 -0.65 17.98
C GLN A 79 -9.24 -0.92 19.23
N SER A 80 -9.65 -0.33 20.34
CA SER A 80 -8.92 -0.39 21.60
C SER A 80 -9.24 -1.66 22.39
N GLN A 81 -8.21 -2.44 22.71
CA GLN A 81 -8.33 -3.57 23.64
C GLN A 81 -8.43 -3.16 25.12
N ARG A 82 -8.35 -1.86 25.45
CA ARG A 82 -8.69 -1.36 26.79
C ARG A 82 -10.18 -1.28 27.03
N TYR A 83 -10.92 -0.85 25.99
CA TYR A 83 -12.37 -0.59 26.09
C TYR A 83 -13.21 -1.72 25.53
N VAL A 84 -12.74 -2.38 24.46
CA VAL A 84 -13.47 -3.48 23.83
C VAL A 84 -13.08 -4.80 24.48
N ARG A 85 -14.09 -5.50 25.01
CA ARG A 85 -13.96 -6.83 25.60
C ARG A 85 -14.44 -7.86 24.60
N TYR A 86 -13.65 -8.88 24.36
CA TYR A 86 -14.05 -10.02 23.54
C TYR A 86 -14.89 -10.95 24.42
N LYS A 87 -16.19 -11.00 24.15
CA LYS A 87 -17.17 -11.78 24.93
C LYS A 87 -17.54 -13.11 24.29
N GLU A 88 -17.20 -13.28 23.01
CA GLU A 88 -17.49 -14.48 22.24
C GLU A 88 -16.84 -15.70 22.88
N GLU A 89 -17.52 -16.86 22.83
CA GLU A 89 -17.00 -18.13 23.34
C GLU A 89 -15.74 -18.55 22.57
N ARG A 90 -15.66 -18.18 21.31
CA ARG A 90 -14.52 -18.40 20.45
C ARG A 90 -14.10 -17.08 19.81
N LEU A 91 -12.87 -16.64 20.09
CA LEU A 91 -12.26 -15.58 19.32
C LEU A 91 -11.80 -16.16 17.98
N GLU A 92 -12.16 -15.45 16.91
CA GLU A 92 -11.57 -15.74 15.60
C GLU A 92 -10.17 -15.17 15.56
N TYR A 93 -9.19 -16.00 15.25
CA TYR A 93 -7.80 -15.61 15.13
C TYR A 93 -7.34 -15.70 13.67
N VAL A 94 -6.45 -14.80 13.27
CA VAL A 94 -5.83 -14.87 11.95
C VAL A 94 -4.83 -16.00 11.93
N MET A 95 -5.13 -17.07 11.20
CA MET A 95 -4.22 -18.22 11.02
C MET A 95 -3.32 -18.01 9.78
N PRO A 96 -2.00 -17.99 9.95
CA PRO A 96 -1.09 -17.95 8.81
C PRO A 96 -1.16 -19.26 8.01
N LYS A 97 -1.26 -19.18 6.69
CA LYS A 97 -1.30 -20.38 5.80
C LYS A 97 -0.10 -21.32 5.95
N SER A 98 1.03 -20.83 6.48
CA SER A 98 2.19 -21.68 6.77
C SER A 98 1.93 -22.72 7.85
N TRP A 99 1.07 -22.44 8.84
CA TRP A 99 0.65 -23.39 9.86
C TRP A 99 -0.20 -24.51 9.26
N GLU A 100 -1.12 -24.18 8.35
CA GLU A 100 -1.90 -25.19 7.62
C GLU A 100 -1.01 -26.08 6.75
N LYS A 101 -0.09 -25.47 5.99
CA LYS A 101 0.86 -26.20 5.15
C LYS A 101 1.80 -27.11 5.92
N ALA A 102 2.15 -26.74 7.15
CA ALA A 102 2.98 -27.54 8.04
C ALA A 102 2.19 -28.65 8.76
N GLY A 103 0.86 -28.75 8.56
CA GLY A 103 0.00 -29.70 9.28
C GLY A 103 -0.22 -29.35 10.75
N ALA A 104 0.13 -28.14 11.18
CA ALA A 104 0.07 -27.68 12.58
C ALA A 104 -1.18 -26.86 12.92
N ALA A 105 -2.19 -26.81 12.04
CA ALA A 105 -3.40 -26.04 12.24
C ALA A 105 -4.17 -26.44 13.52
N ALA A 106 -4.25 -27.74 13.83
CA ALA A 106 -4.92 -28.23 15.03
C ALA A 106 -4.22 -27.81 16.33
N GLU A 107 -2.89 -27.75 16.32
CA GLU A 107 -2.09 -27.26 17.44
C GLU A 107 -2.32 -25.76 17.66
N TYR A 108 -2.30 -24.99 16.58
CA TYR A 108 -2.61 -23.55 16.59
C TYR A 108 -4.01 -23.29 17.17
N ASP A 109 -5.04 -23.98 16.67
CA ASP A 109 -6.40 -23.85 17.15
C ASP A 109 -6.56 -24.18 18.64
N ARG A 110 -5.88 -25.25 19.10
CA ARG A 110 -5.89 -25.62 20.51
C ARG A 110 -5.30 -24.52 21.38
N LEU A 111 -4.16 -23.94 20.97
CA LEU A 111 -3.53 -22.84 21.69
C LEU A 111 -4.44 -21.61 21.72
N MET A 112 -5.05 -21.23 20.59
CA MET A 112 -5.94 -20.07 20.53
C MET A 112 -7.18 -20.23 21.43
N ARG A 113 -7.76 -21.43 21.49
CA ARG A 113 -8.85 -21.74 22.43
C ARG A 113 -8.43 -21.60 23.89
N GLU A 114 -7.24 -22.08 24.24
CA GLU A 114 -6.72 -21.96 25.62
C GLU A 114 -6.49 -20.49 25.99
N ILE A 115 -5.89 -19.71 25.10
CA ILE A 115 -5.69 -18.26 25.33
C ILE A 115 -7.05 -17.56 25.52
N THR A 116 -8.06 -17.90 24.70
CA THR A 116 -9.41 -17.34 24.85
C THR A 116 -10.00 -17.67 26.22
N ARG A 117 -9.85 -18.91 26.67
CA ARG A 117 -10.31 -19.37 27.98
C ARG A 117 -9.63 -18.60 29.13
N VAL A 118 -8.32 -18.43 29.05
CA VAL A 118 -7.54 -17.68 30.05
C VAL A 118 -7.95 -16.20 30.10
N TYR A 119 -8.09 -15.56 28.94
CA TYR A 119 -8.52 -14.17 28.82
C TYR A 119 -9.91 -13.95 29.45
N ARG A 120 -10.88 -14.82 29.14
CA ARG A 120 -12.22 -14.75 29.73
C ARG A 120 -12.22 -14.96 31.24
N SER A 121 -11.50 -15.98 31.72
CA SER A 121 -11.35 -16.22 33.15
C SER A 121 -10.73 -15.04 33.90
N ALA A 122 -9.79 -14.32 33.28
CA ALA A 122 -9.23 -13.09 33.82
C ALA A 122 -10.31 -11.99 34.01
N LEU A 123 -11.13 -11.78 32.98
CA LEU A 123 -12.24 -10.82 33.03
C LEU A 123 -13.29 -11.19 34.08
N GLU A 124 -13.65 -12.48 34.20
CA GLU A 124 -14.60 -13.01 35.19
C GLU A 124 -14.10 -12.82 36.62
N ARG A 125 -12.79 -12.87 36.84
CA ARG A 125 -12.14 -12.58 38.11
C ARG A 125 -12.01 -11.07 38.41
N GLY A 126 -12.53 -10.20 37.55
CA GLY A 126 -12.50 -8.75 37.71
C GLY A 126 -11.17 -8.10 37.28
N ILE A 127 -10.26 -8.84 36.62
CA ILE A 127 -9.07 -8.24 36.02
C ILE A 127 -9.52 -7.28 34.91
N PRO A 128 -9.10 -6.00 34.92
CA PRO A 128 -9.52 -5.04 33.94
C PRO A 128 -9.06 -5.47 32.53
N ALA A 129 -9.83 -5.12 31.49
CA ALA A 129 -9.51 -5.51 30.10
C ALA A 129 -8.13 -5.03 29.65
N GLU A 130 -7.68 -3.89 30.15
CA GLU A 130 -6.33 -3.35 29.84
C GLU A 130 -5.18 -4.24 30.33
N ASP A 131 -5.41 -5.06 31.35
CA ASP A 131 -4.45 -6.03 31.87
C ASP A 131 -4.71 -7.44 31.31
N ALA A 132 -5.98 -7.85 31.26
CA ALA A 132 -6.36 -9.15 30.68
C ALA A 132 -5.85 -9.34 29.24
N ARG A 133 -5.82 -8.27 28.44
CA ARG A 133 -5.32 -8.29 27.05
C ARG A 133 -3.85 -8.71 26.89
N PHE A 134 -3.04 -8.70 27.96
CA PHE A 134 -1.64 -9.11 27.89
C PHE A 134 -1.45 -10.57 27.49
N VAL A 135 -2.46 -11.42 27.65
CA VAL A 135 -2.42 -12.81 27.17
C VAL A 135 -2.82 -12.96 25.71
N LEU A 136 -3.37 -11.90 25.08
CA LEU A 136 -3.83 -11.97 23.69
C LEU A 136 -2.64 -12.00 22.72
N PRO A 137 -2.62 -12.94 21.76
CA PRO A 137 -1.51 -13.10 20.82
C PRO A 137 -1.57 -12.05 19.69
N ASN A 138 -0.49 -11.94 18.95
CA ASN A 138 -0.39 -11.14 17.73
C ASN A 138 -1.41 -11.55 16.64
N ALA A 139 -1.91 -12.77 16.72
CA ALA A 139 -2.95 -13.30 15.83
C ALA A 139 -4.36 -12.71 16.11
N THR A 140 -4.53 -12.02 17.23
CA THR A 140 -5.82 -11.41 17.60
C THR A 140 -6.27 -10.43 16.51
N PRO A 141 -7.49 -10.57 15.98
CA PRO A 141 -8.00 -9.67 14.96
C PRO A 141 -8.22 -8.26 15.53
N THR A 142 -8.11 -7.29 14.65
CA THR A 142 -8.37 -5.89 14.97
C THR A 142 -9.00 -5.19 13.78
N ASN A 143 -9.70 -4.10 14.08
CA ASN A 143 -10.31 -3.23 13.09
C ASN A 143 -9.74 -1.82 13.27
N PHE A 144 -9.61 -1.08 12.18
CA PHE A 144 -9.19 0.31 12.24
C PHE A 144 -9.67 1.10 11.02
N GLN A 145 -9.84 2.38 11.22
CA GLN A 145 -9.96 3.34 10.14
C GLN A 145 -8.60 3.95 9.85
N VAL A 146 -8.36 4.21 8.59
CA VAL A 146 -7.12 4.85 8.11
C VAL A 146 -7.50 6.00 7.21
N MET A 147 -6.99 7.19 7.53
CA MET A 147 -6.93 8.31 6.62
C MET A 147 -5.51 8.39 6.07
N VAL A 148 -5.35 8.43 4.76
CA VAL A 148 -4.02 8.47 4.13
C VAL A 148 -4.06 9.35 2.88
N ASN A 149 -3.05 10.22 2.71
CA ASN A 149 -2.89 10.95 1.48
C ASN A 149 -2.28 10.07 0.38
N PHE A 150 -2.45 10.47 -0.87
CA PHE A 150 -2.04 9.62 -1.99
C PHE A 150 -0.52 9.46 -2.10
N THR A 151 0.25 10.46 -1.70
CA THR A 151 1.72 10.38 -1.69
C THR A 151 2.22 9.30 -0.73
N GLU A 152 1.68 9.26 0.49
CA GLU A 152 2.01 8.19 1.43
C GLU A 152 1.45 6.84 0.96
N LEU A 153 0.27 6.81 0.33
CA LEU A 153 -0.28 5.57 -0.21
C LEU A 153 0.60 5.00 -1.33
N LEU A 154 1.24 5.83 -2.16
CA LEU A 154 2.27 5.43 -3.12
C LEU A 154 3.46 4.79 -2.42
N HIS A 155 3.97 5.43 -1.36
CA HIS A 155 5.07 4.88 -0.57
C HIS A 155 4.72 3.54 0.09
N ILE A 156 3.51 3.43 0.65
CA ILE A 156 2.98 2.16 1.18
C ILE A 156 2.93 1.09 0.08
N ALA A 157 2.44 1.43 -1.10
CA ALA A 157 2.36 0.50 -2.23
C ALA A 157 3.74 0.02 -2.67
N ASP A 158 4.72 0.92 -2.77
CA ASP A 158 6.11 0.59 -3.09
C ASP A 158 6.67 -0.53 -2.20
N LEU A 159 6.43 -0.42 -0.88
CA LEU A 159 6.98 -1.33 0.11
C LEU A 159 6.13 -2.58 0.31
N ARG A 160 4.81 -2.43 0.30
CA ARG A 160 3.89 -3.49 0.76
C ARG A 160 3.29 -4.32 -0.38
N LEU A 161 3.31 -3.85 -1.61
CA LEU A 161 2.98 -4.68 -2.78
C LEU A 161 4.17 -5.52 -3.25
N CYS A 162 5.37 -5.28 -2.75
CA CYS A 162 6.54 -6.13 -3.00
C CYS A 162 6.30 -7.56 -2.49
N TRP A 163 6.78 -8.57 -3.23
CA TRP A 163 6.67 -9.98 -2.85
C TRP A 163 7.32 -10.29 -1.48
N ARG A 164 8.37 -9.57 -1.10
CA ARG A 164 9.03 -9.70 0.21
C ARG A 164 8.21 -9.17 1.39
N ALA A 165 7.20 -8.36 1.14
CA ALA A 165 6.31 -7.93 2.22
C ALA A 165 5.60 -9.15 2.83
N GLN A 166 5.37 -9.10 4.15
CA GLN A 166 4.61 -10.15 4.83
C GLN A 166 3.25 -10.33 4.15
N TRP A 167 2.80 -11.57 4.01
CA TRP A 167 1.66 -11.94 3.16
C TRP A 167 0.37 -11.17 3.48
N GLU A 168 0.09 -10.92 4.77
CA GLU A 168 -1.17 -10.31 5.21
C GLU A 168 -1.21 -8.82 4.86
N ILE A 169 -0.16 -8.06 5.20
CA ILE A 169 -0.08 -6.63 4.86
C ILE A 169 -0.03 -6.43 3.34
N ARG A 170 0.64 -7.33 2.60
CA ARG A 170 0.65 -7.30 1.14
C ARG A 170 -0.76 -7.50 0.57
N HIS A 171 -1.51 -8.44 1.12
CA HIS A 171 -2.89 -8.69 0.71
C HIS A 171 -3.78 -7.48 1.02
N MET A 172 -3.69 -6.93 2.23
CA MET A 172 -4.45 -5.74 2.61
C MET A 172 -4.18 -4.57 1.67
N VAL A 173 -2.91 -4.26 1.39
CA VAL A 173 -2.57 -3.15 0.49
C VAL A 173 -2.99 -3.43 -0.95
N ALA A 174 -3.01 -4.69 -1.40
CA ALA A 174 -3.57 -5.06 -2.69
C ALA A 174 -5.10 -4.81 -2.76
N LEU A 175 -5.82 -5.05 -1.66
CA LEU A 175 -7.24 -4.70 -1.55
C LEU A 175 -7.44 -3.18 -1.57
N MET A 176 -6.66 -2.41 -0.79
CA MET A 176 -6.70 -0.94 -0.82
C MET A 176 -6.48 -0.41 -2.25
N ARG A 177 -5.46 -0.91 -2.95
CA ARG A 177 -5.22 -0.58 -4.36
C ARG A 177 -6.45 -0.86 -5.24
N ARG A 178 -7.08 -2.01 -5.06
CA ARG A 178 -8.28 -2.39 -5.83
C ARG A 178 -9.42 -1.39 -5.61
N GLU A 179 -9.65 -0.95 -4.39
CA GLU A 179 -10.70 0.03 -4.09
C GLU A 179 -10.36 1.42 -4.66
N VAL A 180 -9.09 1.85 -4.60
CA VAL A 180 -8.66 3.10 -5.27
C VAL A 180 -8.84 3.01 -6.78
N MET A 181 -8.49 1.89 -7.41
CA MET A 181 -8.68 1.70 -8.85
C MET A 181 -10.16 1.75 -9.27
N LYS A 182 -11.08 1.35 -8.40
CA LYS A 182 -12.53 1.49 -8.65
C LYS A 182 -13.00 2.94 -8.50
N ALA A 183 -12.53 3.62 -7.45
CA ALA A 183 -12.99 4.96 -7.10
C ALA A 183 -12.37 6.05 -7.98
N VAL A 184 -11.07 5.93 -8.28
CA VAL A 184 -10.30 6.93 -9.04
C VAL A 184 -9.30 6.20 -9.96
N PRO A 185 -9.78 5.63 -11.07
CA PRO A 185 -8.96 4.83 -11.98
C PRO A 185 -7.77 5.60 -12.57
N GLU A 186 -7.87 6.93 -12.68
CA GLU A 186 -6.83 7.81 -13.22
C GLU A 186 -5.50 7.70 -12.44
N ILE A 187 -5.58 7.50 -11.13
CA ILE A 187 -4.39 7.41 -10.26
C ILE A 187 -4.18 6.01 -9.68
N GLY A 188 -5.20 5.17 -9.63
CA GLY A 188 -5.10 3.83 -9.04
C GLY A 188 -4.00 2.96 -9.65
N GLY A 189 -3.72 3.14 -10.95
CA GLY A 189 -2.65 2.44 -11.66
C GLY A 189 -1.23 2.82 -11.21
N PHE A 190 -1.05 3.92 -10.48
CA PHE A 190 0.25 4.30 -9.92
C PHE A 190 0.60 3.51 -8.65
N LEU A 191 -0.38 2.90 -7.98
CA LEU A 191 -0.14 2.06 -6.81
C LEU A 191 0.48 0.72 -7.24
N GLN A 192 1.80 0.67 -7.27
CA GLN A 192 2.60 -0.46 -7.73
C GLN A 192 3.70 -0.77 -6.71
N PRO A 193 4.28 -1.97 -6.69
CA PRO A 193 5.53 -2.18 -5.98
C PRO A 193 6.64 -1.31 -6.57
N LYS A 194 7.69 -1.01 -5.82
CA LYS A 194 8.79 -0.15 -6.27
C LYS A 194 9.41 -0.54 -7.62
N CYS A 195 9.35 -1.82 -7.99
CA CYS A 195 9.80 -2.34 -9.28
C CYS A 195 8.78 -2.15 -10.42
N GLY A 196 7.67 -1.45 -10.19
CA GLY A 196 6.64 -1.18 -11.20
C GLY A 196 7.14 -0.30 -12.34
N ASP A 197 6.47 -0.37 -13.50
CA ASP A 197 6.80 0.40 -14.71
C ASP A 197 6.66 1.92 -14.54
N ARG A 198 5.79 2.35 -13.60
CA ARG A 198 5.64 3.77 -13.23
C ARG A 198 6.49 4.18 -12.02
N ARG A 199 7.40 3.31 -11.59
CA ARG A 199 8.35 3.52 -10.49
C ARG A 199 9.77 3.28 -11.04
N MET A 200 10.52 2.35 -10.43
CA MET A 200 11.89 2.07 -10.85
C MET A 200 12.00 1.28 -12.17
N GLY A 201 10.99 0.47 -12.51
CA GLY A 201 11.01 -0.41 -13.68
C GLY A 201 11.91 -1.65 -13.54
N TYR A 202 12.68 -1.77 -12.45
CA TYR A 202 13.58 -2.88 -12.16
C TYR A 202 13.52 -3.29 -10.69
N CYS A 203 13.99 -4.51 -10.38
CA CYS A 203 14.07 -5.02 -9.02
C CYS A 203 15.45 -4.72 -8.42
N ASP A 204 15.48 -4.15 -7.21
CA ASP A 204 16.69 -3.87 -6.43
C ASP A 204 16.87 -4.80 -5.23
N GLU A 205 15.99 -5.80 -5.06
CA GLU A 205 16.09 -6.82 -4.03
C GLU A 205 17.27 -7.78 -4.31
N PRO A 206 17.75 -8.54 -3.30
CA PRO A 206 18.78 -9.56 -3.55
C PRO A 206 18.37 -10.53 -4.66
N ALA A 207 19.34 -11.00 -5.46
CA ALA A 207 19.10 -11.86 -6.62
C ALA A 207 18.21 -13.09 -6.29
N LYS A 208 18.47 -13.75 -5.16
CA LYS A 208 17.68 -14.88 -4.68
C LYS A 208 16.19 -14.54 -4.50
N GLU A 209 15.91 -13.36 -3.98
CA GLU A 209 14.54 -12.89 -3.77
C GLU A 209 13.86 -12.49 -5.09
N TRP A 210 14.62 -11.91 -6.01
CA TRP A 210 14.16 -11.60 -7.36
C TRP A 210 13.82 -12.86 -8.16
N GLU A 211 14.66 -13.89 -8.11
CA GLU A 211 14.43 -15.19 -8.77
C GLU A 211 13.17 -15.89 -8.24
N ALA A 212 12.94 -15.81 -6.92
CA ALA A 212 11.76 -16.40 -6.27
C ALA A 212 10.47 -15.57 -6.49
N CYS A 213 10.58 -14.31 -6.93
CA CYS A 213 9.44 -13.43 -7.10
C CYS A 213 8.65 -13.78 -8.36
N PRO A 214 7.30 -13.90 -8.30
CA PRO A 214 6.47 -14.12 -9.48
C PRO A 214 6.66 -13.08 -10.59
N LEU A 215 7.06 -11.84 -10.22
CA LEU A 215 7.36 -10.75 -11.17
C LEU A 215 8.82 -10.74 -11.63
N GLY A 216 9.70 -11.57 -11.07
CA GLY A 216 11.13 -11.60 -11.42
C GLY A 216 11.40 -11.86 -12.90
N LYS A 217 10.55 -12.69 -13.54
CA LYS A 217 10.66 -12.98 -14.99
C LYS A 217 10.32 -11.82 -15.92
N VAL A 218 9.56 -10.83 -15.42
CA VAL A 218 9.07 -9.69 -16.21
C VAL A 218 9.69 -8.36 -15.79
N ARG A 219 10.55 -8.37 -14.78
CA ARG A 219 11.27 -7.18 -14.29
C ARG A 219 12.77 -7.46 -14.32
N PRO A 220 13.59 -6.61 -14.95
CA PRO A 220 15.03 -6.76 -14.89
C PRO A 220 15.52 -6.61 -13.46
N HIS A 221 16.62 -7.29 -13.11
CA HIS A 221 17.31 -7.10 -11.86
C HIS A 221 18.29 -5.93 -11.95
N LYS A 222 18.51 -5.22 -10.85
CA LYS A 222 19.44 -4.11 -10.74
C LYS A 222 20.84 -4.43 -11.28
N GLU A 223 21.36 -5.63 -11.00
CA GLU A 223 22.70 -6.03 -11.45
C GLU A 223 22.81 -6.12 -12.97
N GLN A 224 21.73 -6.49 -13.67
CA GLN A 224 21.72 -6.51 -15.14
C GLN A 224 21.87 -5.08 -15.70
N ILE A 225 21.18 -4.10 -15.08
CA ILE A 225 21.29 -2.69 -15.48
C ILE A 225 22.70 -2.14 -15.16
N LEU A 226 23.23 -2.45 -13.97
CA LEU A 226 24.57 -2.03 -13.58
C LEU A 226 25.65 -2.64 -14.48
N GLN A 227 25.46 -3.87 -14.96
CA GLN A 227 26.38 -4.50 -15.90
C GLN A 227 26.45 -3.71 -17.22
N VAL A 228 25.31 -3.31 -17.78
CA VAL A 228 25.26 -2.47 -18.99
C VAL A 228 26.03 -1.16 -18.78
N PHE A 229 25.87 -0.50 -17.63
CA PHE A 229 26.64 0.72 -17.33
C PHE A 229 28.14 0.48 -17.15
N ARG A 230 28.55 -0.66 -16.57
CA ARG A 230 29.97 -1.04 -16.47
C ARG A 230 30.58 -1.25 -17.86
N GLU A 231 29.91 -1.94 -18.73
CA GLU A 231 30.32 -2.17 -20.13
C GLU A 231 30.41 -0.86 -20.91
N TYR A 232 29.42 0.03 -20.75
CA TYR A 232 29.47 1.36 -21.35
C TYR A 232 30.69 2.15 -20.89
N ARG A 233 30.97 2.19 -19.59
CA ARG A 233 32.17 2.89 -19.04
C ARG A 233 33.47 2.27 -19.51
N ALA A 234 33.48 0.97 -19.77
CA ALA A 234 34.66 0.28 -20.34
C ALA A 234 34.82 0.49 -21.85
N GLY A 235 33.91 1.21 -22.50
CA GLY A 235 33.93 1.44 -23.95
C GLY A 235 33.47 0.22 -24.78
N ASN A 236 32.84 -0.77 -24.14
CA ASN A 236 32.43 -2.02 -24.80
C ASN A 236 31.04 -1.95 -25.43
N LEU A 237 30.25 -0.94 -25.12
CA LEU A 237 28.95 -0.74 -25.76
C LEU A 237 29.17 -0.02 -27.11
N VAL A 238 28.63 -0.62 -28.16
CA VAL A 238 28.56 -0.01 -29.47
C VAL A 238 27.69 1.24 -29.38
N PRO A 239 28.15 2.41 -29.86
CA PRO A 239 27.32 3.61 -29.94
C PRO A 239 26.01 3.28 -30.68
N LEU A 240 24.93 4.01 -30.35
CA LEU A 240 23.69 3.96 -31.10
C LEU A 240 24.03 4.05 -32.59
N SER A 241 23.51 3.15 -33.43
CA SER A 241 23.75 3.20 -34.87
C SER A 241 23.24 4.54 -35.42
N GLU A 242 23.83 5.02 -36.51
CA GLU A 242 23.37 6.24 -37.19
C GLU A 242 21.87 6.20 -37.52
N GLU A 243 21.34 5.01 -37.71
CA GLU A 243 19.90 4.73 -37.93
C GLU A 243 19.04 5.11 -36.70
N HIS A 244 19.55 4.94 -35.48
CA HIS A 244 18.87 5.35 -34.23
C HIS A 244 18.98 6.86 -33.98
N ILE A 245 20.02 7.51 -34.47
CA ILE A 245 20.20 8.96 -34.34
C ILE A 245 19.24 9.69 -35.28
N ARG A 246 18.96 9.15 -36.46
CA ARG A 246 18.04 9.73 -37.43
C ARG A 246 16.56 9.71 -36.98
N THR A 247 16.17 8.75 -36.14
CA THR A 247 14.78 8.67 -35.59
C THR A 247 14.52 9.63 -34.43
N VAL A 248 15.53 10.32 -33.93
CA VAL A 248 15.40 11.33 -32.86
C VAL A 248 15.38 12.75 -33.41
N GLU A 249 15.79 12.95 -34.64
CA GLU A 249 15.82 14.26 -35.34
C GLU A 249 14.63 14.50 -36.28
N ASP A 250 13.80 13.50 -36.55
CA ASP A 250 12.53 13.57 -37.28
C ASP A 250 11.32 13.64 -36.32
#